data_e1fa97a610c3ebf1e38fd5dd8b343d3d
#
_entry.id   e1fa97a610c3ebf1e38fd5dd8b343d3d
#
_cell.length_a   1.000
_cell.length_b   1.000
_cell.length_c   1.000
_cell.angle_alpha   90.00
_cell.angle_beta   90.00
_cell.angle_gamma   90.00
#
_symmetry.space_group_name_H-M   'P 1'
#
loop_
_entity.id
_entity.type
_entity.pdbx_description
1 polymer ?
#
loop_
_entity_poly.entity_id
_entity_poly.type
_entity_poly.pdbx_seq_one_letter_code
_entity_poly.pdbx_strand_id
1 'polypeptide(L)'
;MDAKTAIGNTPLAGGHLLAAISTSVVGILREHYGRGPMKAKTYALDDIIVVVMRGSGFTPLEQTIMDSGEPDRVIAMREDFQRVMAAKYQSTIEELTGRKVLAFLSQAHVEPDITMEIFFIDGPLDGLGSVEISQPG
;
A
#
# COMPACT_ATOMS: atom_id res chain seq x y z
N MET A 1 -3.83 -4.81 21.46
CA MET A 1 -3.24 -5.99 20.79
C MET A 1 -2.43 -5.54 19.60
N ASP A 2 -1.27 -6.11 19.45
CA ASP A 2 -0.36 -5.77 18.38
C ASP A 2 -0.91 -6.31 17.04
N ALA A 3 -0.92 -5.46 16.00
CA ALA A 3 -1.38 -5.85 14.67
C ALA A 3 -0.52 -6.92 14.00
N LYS A 4 0.69 -7.17 14.51
CA LYS A 4 1.61 -8.17 13.99
C LYS A 4 1.18 -9.60 14.27
N THR A 5 0.28 -9.81 15.21
CA THR A 5 -0.11 -11.15 15.61
C THR A 5 -1.55 -11.43 15.24
N ALA A 6 -1.81 -12.68 14.90
CA ALA A 6 -3.13 -13.20 14.66
C ALA A 6 -3.72 -13.77 15.96
N ILE A 7 -4.85 -14.41 15.85
CA ILE A 7 -5.55 -15.07 16.94
C ILE A 7 -4.60 -16.02 17.68
N GLY A 8 -4.57 -15.95 19.01
CA GLY A 8 -3.81 -16.87 19.84
C GLY A 8 -2.28 -16.70 19.75
N ASN A 9 -1.79 -15.51 19.44
CA ASN A 9 -0.37 -15.18 19.31
C ASN A 9 0.32 -15.85 18.11
N THR A 10 -0.44 -16.40 17.18
CA THR A 10 0.10 -16.96 15.94
C THR A 10 0.43 -15.79 15.00
N PRO A 11 1.64 -15.75 14.43
CA PRO A 11 1.96 -14.74 13.42
C PRO A 11 1.00 -14.79 12.24
N LEU A 12 0.67 -13.61 11.69
CA LEU A 12 -0.17 -13.52 10.51
C LEU A 12 0.54 -14.14 9.30
N ALA A 13 -0.23 -14.83 8.47
CA ALA A 13 0.25 -15.47 7.26
C ALA A 13 -0.86 -15.51 6.22
N GLY A 14 -0.49 -15.71 4.95
CA GLY A 14 -1.44 -15.90 3.86
C GLY A 14 -2.41 -14.72 3.72
N GLY A 15 -3.67 -15.04 3.46
CA GLY A 15 -4.70 -14.03 3.24
C GLY A 15 -4.94 -13.11 4.44
N HIS A 16 -4.76 -13.62 5.65
CA HIS A 16 -4.88 -12.80 6.87
C HIS A 16 -3.79 -11.73 6.93
N LEU A 17 -2.58 -12.08 6.52
CA LEU A 17 -1.48 -11.13 6.45
C LEU A 17 -1.76 -10.05 5.40
N LEU A 18 -2.21 -10.44 4.22
CA LEU A 18 -2.53 -9.48 3.16
C LEU A 18 -3.65 -8.52 3.58
N ALA A 19 -4.68 -9.04 4.26
CA ALA A 19 -5.76 -8.22 4.78
C ALA A 19 -5.26 -7.23 5.84
N ALA A 20 -4.36 -7.66 6.72
CA ALA A 20 -3.77 -6.78 7.74
C ALA A 20 -2.95 -5.67 7.11
N ILE A 21 -2.23 -5.97 6.04
CA ILE A 21 -1.46 -4.96 5.29
C ILE A 21 -2.41 -3.92 4.71
N SER A 22 -3.48 -4.35 4.03
CA SER A 22 -4.49 -3.43 3.48
C SER A 22 -5.06 -2.52 4.56
N THR A 23 -5.48 -3.09 5.69
CA THR A 23 -6.06 -2.33 6.80
C THR A 23 -5.09 -1.30 7.35
N SER A 24 -3.83 -1.67 7.52
CA SER A 24 -2.81 -0.78 8.09
C SER A 24 -2.46 0.36 7.15
N VAL A 25 -2.30 0.07 5.87
CA VAL A 25 -1.98 1.10 4.86
C VAL A 25 -3.14 2.08 4.72
N VAL A 26 -4.37 1.58 4.65
CA VAL A 26 -5.57 2.42 4.60
C VAL A 26 -5.69 3.29 5.84
N GLY A 27 -5.38 2.73 7.01
CA GLY A 27 -5.40 3.48 8.27
C GLY A 27 -4.44 4.66 8.27
N ILE A 28 -3.23 4.46 7.75
CA ILE A 28 -2.24 5.52 7.61
C ILE A 28 -2.76 6.63 6.68
N LEU A 29 -3.32 6.24 5.55
CA LEU A 29 -3.86 7.19 4.58
C LEU A 29 -4.99 8.03 5.20
N ARG A 30 -5.93 7.38 5.87
CA ARG A 30 -7.05 8.08 6.53
C ARG A 30 -6.59 9.03 7.61
N GLU A 31 -5.63 8.60 8.42
CA GLU A 31 -5.14 9.40 9.54
C GLU A 31 -4.39 10.65 9.08
N HIS A 32 -3.57 10.53 8.05
CA HIS A 32 -2.65 11.60 7.65
C HIS A 32 -3.09 12.38 6.42
N TYR A 33 -3.88 11.80 5.55
CA TYR A 33 -4.36 12.47 4.35
C TYR A 33 -5.81 12.95 4.46
N GLY A 34 -6.56 12.39 5.41
CA GLY A 34 -7.94 12.78 5.66
C GLY A 34 -8.99 12.01 4.86
N ARG A 35 -8.58 11.15 3.96
CA ARG A 35 -9.48 10.29 3.18
C ARG A 35 -8.86 8.93 2.95
N GLY A 36 -9.72 7.91 2.94
CA GLY A 36 -9.30 6.56 2.58
C GLY A 36 -10.00 6.07 1.33
N PRO A 37 -9.47 5.03 0.69
CA PRO A 37 -10.08 4.45 -0.50
C PRO A 37 -11.37 3.72 -0.18
N MET A 38 -12.23 3.57 -1.21
CA MET A 38 -13.42 2.72 -1.12
C MET A 38 -13.04 1.24 -1.13
N LYS A 39 -11.96 0.90 -1.82
CA LYS A 39 -11.46 -0.47 -1.93
C LYS A 39 -9.95 -0.46 -1.81
N ALA A 40 -9.43 -1.42 -1.05
CA ALA A 40 -8.00 -1.68 -0.97
C ALA A 40 -7.79 -3.18 -1.00
N LYS A 41 -6.82 -3.61 -1.78
CA LYS A 41 -6.45 -5.02 -1.86
C LYS A 41 -4.95 -5.15 -1.95
N THR A 42 -4.42 -6.11 -1.21
CA THR A 42 -3.00 -6.41 -1.20
C THR A 42 -2.74 -7.70 -1.95
N TYR A 43 -1.76 -7.65 -2.83
CA TYR A 43 -1.28 -8.79 -3.59
C TYR A 43 0.16 -9.04 -3.21
N ALA A 44 0.56 -10.28 -3.20
CA ALA A 44 1.97 -10.64 -2.99
C ALA A 44 2.37 -11.72 -3.97
N LEU A 45 3.55 -11.58 -4.51
CA LEU A 45 4.13 -12.50 -5.46
C LEU A 45 5.64 -12.51 -5.25
N ASP A 46 6.18 -13.65 -4.86
CA ASP A 46 7.59 -13.79 -4.51
C ASP A 46 8.01 -12.75 -3.46
N ASP A 47 8.91 -11.86 -3.81
CA ASP A 47 9.44 -10.79 -2.94
C ASP A 47 8.76 -9.44 -3.17
N ILE A 48 7.59 -9.42 -3.78
CA ILE A 48 6.86 -8.19 -4.12
C ILE A 48 5.52 -8.15 -3.39
N ILE A 49 5.24 -7.01 -2.77
CA ILE A 49 3.93 -6.73 -2.17
C ILE A 49 3.36 -5.50 -2.86
N VAL A 50 2.12 -5.59 -3.32
CA VAL A 50 1.43 -4.47 -3.97
C VAL A 50 0.11 -4.20 -3.27
N VAL A 51 -0.05 -2.98 -2.78
CA VAL A 51 -1.32 -2.51 -2.22
C VAL A 51 -1.99 -1.63 -3.27
N VAL A 52 -3.13 -2.08 -3.77
CA VAL A 52 -3.91 -1.36 -4.77
C VAL A 52 -5.10 -0.71 -4.07
N MET A 53 -5.19 0.61 -4.16
CA MET A 53 -6.26 1.38 -3.56
C MET A 53 -7.08 2.07 -4.64
N ARG A 54 -8.40 1.95 -4.56
CA ARG A 54 -9.30 2.47 -5.58
C ARG A 54 -10.37 3.35 -4.95
N GLY A 55 -10.71 4.43 -5.63
CA GLY A 55 -11.86 5.24 -5.28
C GLY A 55 -11.69 6.02 -3.99
N SER A 56 -10.53 6.62 -3.77
CA SER A 56 -10.29 7.47 -2.60
C SER A 56 -11.18 8.73 -2.62
N GLY A 57 -11.68 9.10 -3.79
CA GLY A 57 -12.32 10.39 -4.00
C GLY A 57 -11.30 11.52 -3.88
N PHE A 58 -11.80 12.74 -3.87
CA PHE A 58 -10.94 13.90 -3.73
C PHE A 58 -11.25 14.62 -2.43
N THR A 59 -10.21 15.11 -1.76
CA THR A 59 -10.39 16.03 -0.64
C THR A 59 -10.93 17.36 -1.19
N PRO A 60 -11.52 18.23 -0.36
CA PRO A 60 -11.96 19.54 -0.84
C PRO A 60 -10.84 20.33 -1.52
N LEU A 61 -9.62 20.26 -1.00
CA LEU A 61 -8.46 20.92 -1.62
C LEU A 61 -8.17 20.33 -2.99
N GLU A 62 -8.15 19.00 -3.11
CA GLU A 62 -7.91 18.34 -4.38
C GLU A 62 -8.99 18.69 -5.41
N GLN A 63 -10.25 18.70 -4.97
CA GLN A 63 -11.36 19.04 -5.86
C GLN A 63 -11.24 20.46 -6.39
N THR A 64 -10.84 21.38 -5.55
CA THR A 64 -10.61 22.79 -5.97
C THR A 64 -9.52 22.86 -7.04
N ILE A 65 -8.45 22.11 -6.87
CA ILE A 65 -7.35 22.06 -7.85
C ILE A 65 -7.82 21.41 -9.16
N MET A 66 -8.60 20.31 -9.05
CA MET A 66 -9.17 19.65 -10.23
C MET A 66 -10.08 20.58 -11.01
N ASP A 67 -10.93 21.32 -10.30
CA ASP A 67 -11.89 22.25 -10.93
C ASP A 67 -11.18 23.42 -11.64
N SER A 68 -9.96 23.73 -11.24
CA SER A 68 -9.16 24.73 -11.96
C SER A 68 -8.40 24.15 -13.16
N GLY A 69 -8.63 22.88 -13.49
CA GLY A 69 -8.07 22.27 -14.68
C GLY A 69 -6.62 21.82 -14.55
N GLU A 70 -6.16 21.54 -13.31
CA GLU A 70 -4.78 21.15 -13.06
C GLU A 70 -4.67 19.80 -12.35
N PRO A 71 -5.13 18.70 -13.00
CA PRO A 71 -5.10 17.36 -12.37
C PRO A 71 -3.68 16.90 -12.03
N ASP A 72 -2.68 17.31 -12.77
CA ASP A 72 -1.29 16.93 -12.51
C ASP A 72 -0.80 17.42 -11.16
N ARG A 73 -1.36 18.52 -10.66
CA ARG A 73 -1.02 19.02 -9.33
C ARG A 73 -1.55 18.12 -8.23
N VAL A 74 -2.71 17.50 -8.44
CA VAL A 74 -3.26 16.53 -7.49
C VAL A 74 -2.38 15.28 -7.45
N ILE A 75 -1.96 14.80 -8.61
CA ILE A 75 -1.05 13.65 -8.71
C ILE A 75 0.25 13.96 -7.97
N ALA A 76 0.85 15.11 -8.24
CA ALA A 76 2.09 15.53 -7.59
C ALA A 76 1.94 15.63 -6.07
N MET A 77 0.82 16.13 -5.59
CA MET A 77 0.55 16.26 -4.16
C MET A 77 0.40 14.89 -3.50
N ARG A 78 -0.28 13.96 -4.16
CA ARG A 78 -0.42 12.58 -3.67
C ARG A 78 0.91 11.86 -3.63
N GLU A 79 1.74 12.05 -4.64
CA GLU A 79 3.08 11.46 -4.68
C GLU A 79 3.98 12.06 -3.59
N ASP A 80 3.88 13.37 -3.34
CA ASP A 80 4.60 14.01 -2.24
C ASP A 80 4.19 13.44 -0.89
N PHE A 81 2.89 13.24 -0.68
CA PHE A 81 2.39 12.61 0.54
C PHE A 81 2.98 11.22 0.72
N GLN A 82 2.98 10.41 -0.34
CA GLN A 82 3.52 9.05 -0.27
C GLN A 82 5.02 9.07 0.06
N ARG A 83 5.79 10.00 -0.50
CA ARG A 83 7.21 10.11 -0.16
C ARG A 83 7.42 10.48 1.31
N VAL A 84 6.63 11.41 1.82
CA VAL A 84 6.70 11.82 3.24
C VAL A 84 6.36 10.66 4.15
N MET A 85 5.40 9.83 3.76
CA MET A 85 4.94 8.69 4.56
C MET A 85 5.71 7.40 4.30
N ALA A 86 6.68 7.43 3.38
CA ALA A 86 7.39 6.22 2.96
C ALA A 86 7.98 5.42 4.12
N ALA A 87 8.64 6.10 5.06
CA ALA A 87 9.25 5.43 6.21
C ALA A 87 8.20 4.72 7.07
N LYS A 88 7.03 5.34 7.24
CA LYS A 88 5.95 4.75 8.03
C LYS A 88 5.32 3.55 7.32
N TYR A 89 5.10 3.64 6.01
CA TYR A 89 4.62 2.50 5.24
C TYR A 89 5.61 1.34 5.31
N GLN A 90 6.89 1.61 5.11
CA GLN A 90 7.92 0.58 5.13
C GLN A 90 8.03 -0.10 6.50
N SER A 91 8.05 0.68 7.58
CA SER A 91 8.13 0.09 8.92
C SER A 91 6.89 -0.75 9.25
N THR A 92 5.72 -0.33 8.77
CA THR A 92 4.48 -1.09 8.95
C THR A 92 4.56 -2.44 8.23
N ILE A 93 5.03 -2.45 6.98
CA ILE A 93 5.22 -3.69 6.24
C ILE A 93 6.24 -4.60 6.96
N GLU A 94 7.35 -4.04 7.42
CA GLU A 94 8.37 -4.82 8.13
C GLU A 94 7.84 -5.42 9.42
N GLU A 95 7.05 -4.67 10.17
CA GLU A 95 6.44 -5.16 11.39
C GLU A 95 5.45 -6.30 11.15
N LEU A 96 4.60 -6.15 10.12
CA LEU A 96 3.58 -7.14 9.82
C LEU A 96 4.16 -8.41 9.20
N THR A 97 5.18 -8.28 8.35
CA THR A 97 5.71 -9.41 7.58
C THR A 97 6.92 -10.09 8.21
N GLY A 98 7.65 -9.39 9.08
CA GLY A 98 8.95 -9.85 9.55
C GLY A 98 10.02 -9.80 8.47
N ARG A 99 9.74 -9.19 7.34
CA ARG A 99 10.67 -9.04 6.22
C ARG A 99 11.17 -7.61 6.14
N LYS A 100 12.37 -7.44 5.65
CA LYS A 100 12.94 -6.12 5.44
C LYS A 100 12.51 -5.58 4.08
N VAL A 101 12.09 -4.32 4.04
CA VAL A 101 11.76 -3.64 2.78
C VAL A 101 13.05 -3.13 2.15
N LEU A 102 13.30 -3.57 0.93
CA LEU A 102 14.50 -3.20 0.16
C LEU A 102 14.26 -2.00 -0.75
N ALA A 103 13.02 -1.85 -1.22
CA ALA A 103 12.64 -0.75 -2.12
C ALA A 103 11.15 -0.48 -1.99
N PHE A 104 10.78 0.78 -2.18
CA PHE A 104 9.40 1.24 -2.13
C PHE A 104 9.13 2.14 -3.33
N LEU A 105 8.03 1.84 -4.04
CA LEU A 105 7.58 2.61 -5.19
C LEU A 105 6.11 2.97 -4.97
N SER A 106 5.74 4.18 -5.32
CA SER A 106 4.38 4.66 -5.19
C SER A 106 3.96 5.38 -6.45
N GLN A 107 2.74 5.11 -6.91
CA GLN A 107 2.17 5.75 -8.08
C GLN A 107 0.71 6.10 -7.84
N ALA A 108 0.30 7.25 -8.32
CA ALA A 108 -1.07 7.71 -8.25
C ALA A 108 -1.59 8.02 -9.64
N HIS A 109 -2.86 7.69 -9.87
CA HIS A 109 -3.57 7.97 -11.10
C HIS A 109 -4.90 8.63 -10.72
N VAL A 110 -5.35 9.61 -11.48
CA VAL A 110 -6.54 10.39 -11.11
C VAL A 110 -7.82 9.81 -11.72
N GLU A 111 -7.81 9.48 -13.00
CA GLU A 111 -9.00 9.02 -13.70
C GLU A 111 -8.67 7.81 -14.58
N PRO A 112 -8.96 6.57 -14.15
CA PRO A 112 -9.61 6.21 -12.88
C PRO A 112 -8.73 6.48 -11.65
N ASP A 113 -9.39 6.64 -10.50
CA ASP A 113 -8.73 6.95 -9.23
C ASP A 113 -8.11 5.68 -8.64
N ILE A 114 -6.83 5.51 -8.88
CA ILE A 114 -6.06 4.33 -8.43
C ILE A 114 -4.75 4.81 -7.84
N THR A 115 -4.40 4.26 -6.67
CA THR A 115 -3.08 4.47 -6.07
C THR A 115 -2.47 3.11 -5.79
N MET A 116 -1.20 2.94 -6.07
CA MET A 116 -0.47 1.70 -5.82
C MET A 116 0.76 1.98 -4.97
N GLU A 117 0.90 1.18 -3.91
CA GLU A 117 2.10 1.15 -3.07
C GLU A 117 2.79 -0.19 -3.29
N ILE A 118 4.04 -0.17 -3.73
CA ILE A 118 4.78 -1.37 -4.11
C ILE A 118 6.00 -1.50 -3.22
N PHE A 119 6.14 -2.67 -2.59
CA PHE A 119 7.25 -2.96 -1.68
C PHE A 119 8.01 -4.17 -2.19
N PHE A 120 9.32 -4.03 -2.33
CA PHE A 120 10.22 -5.16 -2.57
C PHE A 120 10.83 -5.55 -1.23
N ILE A 121 10.70 -6.82 -0.88
CA ILE A 121 11.13 -7.34 0.42
C ILE A 121 12.25 -8.36 0.26
N ASP A 122 12.91 -8.73 1.36
CA ASP A 122 14.10 -9.57 1.33
C ASP A 122 13.82 -11.07 1.20
N GLY A 123 12.58 -11.44 1.00
CA GLY A 123 12.18 -12.84 0.77
C GLY A 123 10.68 -12.97 0.70
N PRO A 124 10.16 -14.13 0.28
CA PRO A 124 8.73 -14.33 0.11
C PRO A 124 7.98 -14.33 1.44
N LEU A 125 6.68 -14.00 1.39
CA LEU A 125 5.80 -14.04 2.56
C LEU A 125 5.39 -15.48 2.86
N ASP A 126 5.21 -15.76 4.16
CA ASP A 126 4.74 -17.06 4.62
C ASP A 126 3.26 -17.26 4.27
N GLY A 127 2.89 -18.49 4.01
CA GLY A 127 1.50 -18.89 3.79
C GLY A 127 0.92 -18.55 2.44
N LEU A 128 1.76 -18.13 1.50
CA LEU A 128 1.34 -17.85 0.12
C LEU A 128 2.01 -18.82 -0.83
N GLY A 129 1.28 -19.19 -1.87
CA GLY A 129 1.84 -20.02 -2.92
C GLY A 129 2.90 -19.25 -3.71
N SER A 130 3.87 -19.99 -4.22
CA SER A 130 4.85 -19.40 -5.14
C SER A 130 4.32 -19.45 -6.55
N VAL A 131 4.66 -18.44 -7.34
CA VAL A 131 4.41 -18.44 -8.77
C VAL A 131 5.76 -18.58 -9.46
N GLU A 132 5.86 -19.57 -10.31
CA GLU A 132 7.07 -19.77 -11.06
C GLU A 132 7.16 -18.74 -12.17
N ILE A 133 8.25 -18.00 -12.19
CA ILE A 133 8.48 -16.99 -13.20
C ILE A 133 9.54 -17.51 -14.15
N SER A 134 9.20 -17.47 -15.44
CA SER A 134 10.16 -17.80 -16.48
C SER A 134 11.19 -16.66 -16.55
N GLN A 135 12.44 -17.00 -16.34
CA GLN A 135 13.53 -16.03 -16.49
C GLN A 135 14.08 -16.09 -17.89
N PRO A 136 14.37 -14.94 -18.49
CA PRO A 136 15.06 -14.93 -19.77
C PRO A 136 16.43 -15.55 -19.59
N GLY A 137 16.80 -16.39 -20.52
CA GLY A 137 18.02 -17.19 -20.49
C GLY A 137 19.30 -16.41 -20.47
#